data_6c89b5b2752a3e9f4f4ab982cfa2955d
#
_entry.id   6c89b5b2752a3e9f4f4ab982cfa2955d
#
_cell.length_a   1.000
_cell.length_b   1.000
_cell.length_c   1.000
_cell.angle_alpha   90.00
_cell.angle_beta   90.00
_cell.angle_gamma   90.00
#
_symmetry.space_group_name_H-M   'P 1'
#
loop_
_entity.id
_entity.type
_entity.pdbx_description
1 polymer ?
#
loop_
_entity_poly.entity_id
_entity_poly.type
_entity_poly.pdbx_seq_one_letter_code
_entity_poly.pdbx_strand_id
1 'polypeptide(L)'
;MGKKRTAPEVSESERLLFGGPLRYDMGWNQHADAFLELNFRAMITRLPSLLGSSLELARQADRGAARIVLAAEAGRGVAQAVALLAVNSVLAGLMGGGPIDDRLRGTVPALVTVAAVMFLAALLRAASTYATGRLEPKVERVATERYLERAAAVELAAIEDHAFHKLLDTAQYGAASARRMISYGTRVINAMISLVAAAGVLTVLHPALLPLLVTMTLPSAWSALTVARRRYESFHAWVQHARAGRLLGNLLIEPEAAPEIRVHGVGSFLLRHFRAMSETAEAEQARLAGLAARTGLIAAAWTGLATVATYATLGGLLLAGAMALSVAGTAVIAIRTGSQSLDTLVVEVNALHEEALFVGDLQRCTPRRTSGRSRRGARRCRRTRARSASRTSRSATRATRPGPPSTT
;
A
#
# COMPACT_ATOMS: atom_id res chain seq x y z
N MET A 1 16.67 6.45 26.48
CA MET A 1 17.94 7.13 26.12
C MET A 1 17.98 7.30 24.61
N GLY A 2 17.63 8.50 24.14
CA GLY A 2 17.56 8.83 22.72
C GLY A 2 18.96 8.94 22.11
N LYS A 3 19.35 7.97 21.31
CA LYS A 3 20.54 8.04 20.48
C LYS A 3 20.33 9.15 19.45
N LYS A 4 21.13 10.23 19.53
CA LYS A 4 21.15 11.33 18.56
C LYS A 4 21.14 10.72 17.15
N ARG A 5 20.15 11.08 16.36
CA ARG A 5 20.08 10.79 14.92
C ARG A 5 21.34 11.42 14.29
N THR A 6 22.27 10.62 13.86
CA THR A 6 23.27 11.08 12.90
C THR A 6 22.52 11.30 11.60
N ALA A 7 22.42 12.56 11.17
CA ALA A 7 21.93 12.89 9.84
C ALA A 7 22.73 12.07 8.81
N PRO A 8 22.09 11.59 7.72
CA PRO A 8 22.82 10.89 6.68
C PRO A 8 23.96 11.79 6.18
N GLU A 9 25.12 11.20 6.00
CA GLU A 9 26.34 11.92 5.57
C GLU A 9 26.09 12.42 4.15
N VAL A 10 26.04 13.75 4.02
CA VAL A 10 25.87 14.43 2.72
C VAL A 10 27.16 14.22 1.94
N SER A 11 27.09 13.72 0.71
CA SER A 11 28.28 13.54 -0.12
C SER A 11 28.97 14.88 -0.36
N GLU A 12 30.32 14.87 -0.47
CA GLU A 12 31.08 16.07 -0.76
C GLU A 12 30.63 16.73 -2.07
N SER A 13 30.32 15.92 -3.07
CA SER A 13 29.73 16.35 -4.35
C SER A 13 28.39 17.06 -4.22
N GLU A 14 27.54 16.61 -3.31
CA GLU A 14 26.24 17.24 -3.07
C GLU A 14 26.39 18.59 -2.35
N ARG A 15 27.33 18.70 -1.41
CA ARG A 15 27.69 19.97 -0.76
C ARG A 15 28.25 20.98 -1.75
N LEU A 16 29.10 20.51 -2.67
CA LEU A 16 29.79 21.34 -3.64
C LEU A 16 28.83 21.88 -4.71
N LEU A 17 27.93 21.06 -5.22
CA LEU A 17 27.01 21.43 -6.31
C LEU A 17 25.73 22.12 -5.82
N PHE A 18 25.21 21.75 -4.66
CA PHE A 18 23.90 22.19 -4.18
C PHE A 18 23.96 22.92 -2.82
N GLY A 19 25.15 23.10 -2.23
CA GLY A 19 25.30 23.74 -0.93
C GLY A 19 24.79 22.90 0.25
N GLY A 20 24.37 21.65 0.01
CA GLY A 20 23.83 20.73 1.01
C GLY A 20 22.64 19.93 0.46
N PRO A 21 21.89 19.22 1.33
CA PRO A 21 20.78 18.41 0.89
C PRO A 21 19.69 19.29 0.26
N LEU A 22 19.27 18.90 -0.94
CA LEU A 22 18.20 19.59 -1.67
C LEU A 22 16.90 19.52 -0.86
N ARG A 23 16.55 20.61 -0.21
CA ARG A 23 15.26 20.75 0.46
C ARG A 23 14.17 20.93 -0.60
N TYR A 24 13.48 19.87 -0.91
CA TYR A 24 12.31 19.92 -1.77
C TYR A 24 11.19 19.14 -1.15
N ASP A 25 10.10 19.81 -1.00
CA ASP A 25 8.88 19.31 -0.42
C ASP A 25 8.00 18.73 -1.55
N MET A 26 8.30 17.51 -1.98
CA MET A 26 7.46 16.79 -2.94
C MET A 26 6.21 16.27 -2.27
N GLY A 27 5.08 16.31 -2.97
CA GLY A 27 3.78 15.86 -2.47
C GLY A 27 3.78 14.44 -1.88
N TRP A 28 4.61 13.55 -2.40
CA TRP A 28 4.73 12.17 -1.90
C TRP A 28 5.54 12.02 -0.58
N ASN A 29 6.25 13.07 -0.14
CA ASN A 29 7.05 13.06 1.10
C ASN A 29 6.31 13.69 2.30
N GLN A 30 5.09 14.18 2.12
CA GLN A 30 4.33 14.90 3.16
C GLN A 30 3.97 14.04 4.37
N HIS A 31 3.93 12.72 4.23
CA HIS A 31 3.50 11.79 5.28
C HIS A 31 4.64 11.04 5.97
N ALA A 32 5.89 11.49 5.77
CA ALA A 32 7.07 10.87 6.35
C ALA A 32 6.98 10.67 7.87
N ASP A 33 6.49 11.67 8.59
CA ASP A 33 6.43 11.62 10.05
C ASP A 33 5.29 10.71 10.57
N ALA A 34 4.22 10.56 9.81
CA ALA A 34 3.07 9.73 10.21
C ALA A 34 3.39 8.23 10.33
N PHE A 35 4.44 7.76 9.65
CA PHE A 35 4.90 6.37 9.73
C PHE A 35 5.71 6.04 10.98
N LEU A 36 6.41 7.03 11.53
CA LEU A 36 7.25 6.83 12.70
C LEU A 36 6.45 6.57 13.98
N GLU A 37 5.18 6.96 13.99
CA GLU A 37 4.27 6.81 15.14
C GLU A 37 3.46 5.50 15.14
N LEU A 38 3.58 4.65 14.09
CA LEU A 38 2.80 3.44 13.98
C LEU A 38 3.25 2.37 14.98
N ASN A 39 2.46 2.22 16.05
CA ASN A 39 2.49 1.07 16.94
C ASN A 39 1.52 -0.02 16.45
N PHE A 40 1.81 -1.28 16.75
CA PHE A 40 0.95 -2.43 16.41
C PHE A 40 -0.53 -2.20 16.80
N ARG A 41 -0.78 -1.61 17.96
CA ARG A 41 -2.13 -1.25 18.40
C ARG A 41 -2.79 -0.21 17.48
N ALA A 42 -2.06 0.83 17.09
CA ALA A 42 -2.57 1.85 16.17
C ALA A 42 -2.86 1.26 14.77
N MET A 43 -2.08 0.27 14.33
CA MET A 43 -2.29 -0.44 13.09
C MET A 43 -3.60 -1.24 13.11
N ILE A 44 -3.86 -2.00 14.17
CA ILE A 44 -5.10 -2.78 14.34
C ILE A 44 -6.32 -1.86 14.43
N THR A 45 -6.26 -0.76 15.18
CA THR A 45 -7.40 0.17 15.34
C THR A 45 -7.74 0.91 14.05
N ARG A 46 -6.77 1.18 13.18
CA ARG A 46 -6.98 1.85 11.88
C ARG A 46 -7.38 0.89 10.75
N LEU A 47 -7.17 -0.41 10.93
CA LEU A 47 -7.45 -1.43 9.92
C LEU A 47 -8.89 -1.36 9.35
N PRO A 48 -9.96 -1.25 10.16
CA PRO A 48 -11.32 -1.17 9.63
C PRO A 48 -11.55 0.07 8.75
N SER A 49 -10.96 1.21 9.11
CA SER A 49 -11.06 2.46 8.33
C SER A 49 -10.30 2.36 7.00
N LEU A 50 -9.12 1.70 7.00
CA LEU A 50 -8.32 1.47 5.80
C LEU A 50 -9.03 0.54 4.82
N LEU A 51 -9.58 -0.58 5.33
CA LEU A 51 -10.37 -1.50 4.51
C LEU A 51 -11.66 -0.85 4.02
N GLY A 52 -12.31 -0.04 4.87
CA GLY A 52 -13.51 0.72 4.50
C GLY A 52 -13.24 1.68 3.35
N SER A 53 -12.15 2.44 3.39
CA SER A 53 -11.77 3.36 2.31
C SER A 53 -11.37 2.63 1.03
N SER A 54 -10.64 1.50 1.12
CA SER A 54 -10.33 0.65 -0.03
C SER A 54 -11.60 0.09 -0.68
N LEU A 55 -12.54 -0.42 0.12
CA LEU A 55 -13.81 -0.96 -0.36
C LEU A 55 -14.71 0.11 -0.99
N GLU A 56 -14.72 1.31 -0.42
CA GLU A 56 -15.46 2.45 -0.97
C GLU A 56 -14.93 2.84 -2.35
N LEU A 57 -13.61 2.93 -2.54
CA LEU A 57 -12.98 3.15 -3.85
C LEU A 57 -13.34 2.05 -4.84
N ALA A 58 -13.26 0.78 -4.41
CA ALA A 58 -13.61 -0.37 -5.22
C ALA A 58 -15.09 -0.31 -5.68
N ARG A 59 -16.02 0.00 -4.76
CA ARG A 59 -17.45 0.12 -5.06
C ARG A 59 -17.78 1.28 -6.00
N GLN A 60 -17.05 2.38 -5.89
CA GLN A 60 -17.23 3.53 -6.77
C GLN A 60 -16.77 3.24 -8.19
N ALA A 61 -15.71 2.45 -8.36
CA ALA A 61 -15.17 2.09 -9.67
C ALA A 61 -15.93 0.94 -10.35
N ASP A 62 -16.19 -0.17 -9.63
CA ASP A 62 -16.93 -1.31 -10.15
C ASP A 62 -17.51 -2.16 -8.99
N ARG A 63 -18.81 -1.99 -8.73
CA ARG A 63 -19.54 -2.73 -7.69
C ARG A 63 -19.60 -4.25 -7.96
N GLY A 64 -19.61 -4.65 -9.24
CA GLY A 64 -19.63 -6.06 -9.64
C GLY A 64 -18.34 -6.75 -9.29
N ALA A 65 -17.20 -6.20 -9.74
CA ALA A 65 -15.88 -6.73 -9.46
C ALA A 65 -15.59 -6.75 -7.95
N ALA A 66 -15.93 -5.69 -7.22
CA ALA A 66 -15.75 -5.64 -5.77
C ALA A 66 -16.51 -6.75 -5.02
N ARG A 67 -17.74 -7.06 -5.44
CA ARG A 67 -18.52 -8.17 -4.86
C ARG A 67 -17.89 -9.52 -5.17
N ILE A 68 -17.41 -9.74 -6.40
CA ILE A 68 -16.73 -10.99 -6.78
C ILE A 68 -15.47 -11.19 -5.93
N VAL A 69 -14.65 -10.16 -5.73
CA VAL A 69 -13.47 -10.25 -4.86
C VAL A 69 -13.87 -10.65 -3.44
N LEU A 70 -14.81 -9.96 -2.82
CA LEU A 70 -15.24 -10.26 -1.45
C LEU A 70 -15.81 -11.67 -1.32
N ALA A 71 -16.68 -12.09 -2.26
CA ALA A 71 -17.27 -13.43 -2.25
C ALA A 71 -16.21 -14.52 -2.47
N ALA A 72 -15.27 -14.29 -3.38
CA ALA A 72 -14.18 -15.22 -3.66
C ALA A 72 -13.24 -15.36 -2.45
N GLU A 73 -12.86 -14.26 -1.78
CA GLU A 73 -12.01 -14.32 -0.60
C GLU A 73 -12.72 -14.98 0.59
N ALA A 74 -14.00 -14.67 0.83
CA ALA A 74 -14.79 -15.34 1.85
C ALA A 74 -14.91 -16.85 1.56
N GLY A 75 -15.22 -17.23 0.32
CA GLY A 75 -15.29 -18.63 -0.11
C GLY A 75 -13.97 -19.37 0.07
N ARG A 76 -12.84 -18.71 -0.21
CA ARG A 76 -11.48 -19.27 0.02
C ARG A 76 -11.22 -19.56 1.50
N GLY A 77 -11.64 -18.67 2.40
CA GLY A 77 -11.50 -18.89 3.83
C GLY A 77 -12.30 -20.10 4.32
N VAL A 78 -13.54 -20.23 3.85
CA VAL A 78 -14.36 -21.43 4.15
C VAL A 78 -13.71 -22.70 3.56
N ALA A 79 -13.28 -22.65 2.31
CA ALA A 79 -12.58 -23.75 1.67
C ALA A 79 -11.31 -24.15 2.45
N GLN A 80 -10.54 -23.19 2.93
CA GLN A 80 -9.36 -23.45 3.75
C GLN A 80 -9.70 -24.13 5.09
N ALA A 81 -10.74 -23.69 5.79
CA ALA A 81 -11.17 -24.32 7.03
C ALA A 81 -11.64 -25.77 6.78
N VAL A 82 -12.44 -25.99 5.73
CA VAL A 82 -12.89 -27.33 5.33
C VAL A 82 -11.72 -28.22 4.93
N ALA A 83 -10.74 -27.68 4.19
CA ALA A 83 -9.53 -28.42 3.81
C ALA A 83 -8.73 -28.90 5.05
N LEU A 84 -8.56 -28.03 6.06
CA LEU A 84 -7.85 -28.39 7.29
C LEU A 84 -8.60 -29.49 8.08
N LEU A 85 -9.93 -29.41 8.16
CA LEU A 85 -10.75 -30.46 8.80
C LEU A 85 -10.73 -31.77 8.00
N ALA A 86 -10.80 -31.69 6.68
CA ALA A 86 -10.69 -32.86 5.81
C ALA A 86 -9.31 -33.52 5.91
N VAL A 87 -8.22 -32.76 6.00
CA VAL A 87 -6.88 -33.27 6.26
C VAL A 87 -6.82 -34.01 7.61
N ASN A 88 -7.47 -33.46 8.66
CA ASN A 88 -7.58 -34.17 9.95
C ASN A 88 -8.29 -35.52 9.81
N SER A 89 -9.38 -35.58 9.01
CA SER A 89 -10.11 -36.81 8.75
C SER A 89 -9.26 -37.85 7.99
N VAL A 90 -8.45 -37.38 7.00
CA VAL A 90 -7.50 -38.27 6.29
C VAL A 90 -6.46 -38.82 7.25
N LEU A 91 -5.85 -37.96 8.08
CA LEU A 91 -4.85 -38.41 9.06
C LEU A 91 -5.45 -39.38 10.09
N ALA A 92 -6.69 -39.10 10.56
CA ALA A 92 -7.38 -39.99 11.49
C ALA A 92 -7.67 -41.38 10.88
N GLY A 93 -8.09 -41.41 9.62
CA GLY A 93 -8.34 -42.67 8.89
C GLY A 93 -7.07 -43.46 8.65
N LEU A 94 -5.97 -42.81 8.28
CA LEU A 94 -4.67 -43.47 8.04
C LEU A 94 -4.01 -43.97 9.32
N MET A 95 -4.24 -43.33 10.47
CA MET A 95 -3.66 -43.67 11.77
C MET A 95 -4.56 -44.59 12.61
N GLY A 96 -5.75 -44.90 12.11
CA GLY A 96 -6.67 -45.88 12.75
C GLY A 96 -6.13 -47.33 12.82
N GLY A 97 -6.70 -48.17 13.67
CA GLY A 97 -6.36 -49.58 13.74
C GLY A 97 -7.05 -50.41 12.62
N GLY A 98 -6.45 -51.52 12.18
CA GLY A 98 -7.02 -52.43 11.21
C GLY A 98 -6.15 -52.72 9.97
N PRO A 99 -6.61 -53.56 9.01
CA PRO A 99 -5.91 -53.84 7.76
C PRO A 99 -5.68 -52.61 6.91
N ILE A 100 -4.57 -52.55 6.19
CA ILE A 100 -4.17 -51.37 5.38
C ILE A 100 -5.21 -51.07 4.27
N ASP A 101 -5.77 -52.13 3.65
CA ASP A 101 -6.75 -51.98 2.57
C ASP A 101 -8.05 -51.28 3.03
N ASP A 102 -8.54 -51.62 4.22
CA ASP A 102 -9.76 -51.05 4.78
C ASP A 102 -9.53 -49.60 5.19
N ARG A 103 -8.36 -49.27 5.71
CA ARG A 103 -7.96 -47.90 6.03
C ARG A 103 -7.91 -47.02 4.75
N LEU A 104 -7.25 -47.54 3.70
CA LEU A 104 -7.16 -46.83 2.43
C LEU A 104 -8.55 -46.56 1.84
N ARG A 105 -9.40 -47.58 1.79
CA ARG A 105 -10.79 -47.44 1.30
C ARG A 105 -11.59 -46.45 2.15
N GLY A 106 -11.44 -46.48 3.47
CA GLY A 106 -12.12 -45.55 4.39
C GLY A 106 -11.66 -44.09 4.26
N THR A 107 -10.42 -43.84 3.81
CA THR A 107 -9.88 -42.51 3.63
C THR A 107 -10.20 -41.89 2.26
N VAL A 108 -10.60 -42.68 1.25
CA VAL A 108 -10.93 -42.18 -0.10
C VAL A 108 -11.91 -41.04 -0.09
N PRO A 109 -13.04 -41.05 0.64
CA PRO A 109 -13.99 -39.91 0.64
C PRO A 109 -13.36 -38.63 1.18
N ALA A 110 -12.51 -38.73 2.21
CA ALA A 110 -11.80 -37.57 2.78
C ALA A 110 -10.75 -37.03 1.81
N LEU A 111 -10.01 -37.87 1.08
CA LEU A 111 -9.09 -37.46 0.04
C LEU A 111 -9.80 -36.78 -1.13
N VAL A 112 -10.94 -37.32 -1.57
CA VAL A 112 -11.77 -36.69 -2.60
C VAL A 112 -12.27 -35.31 -2.12
N THR A 113 -12.67 -35.20 -0.86
CA THR A 113 -13.08 -33.92 -0.27
C THR A 113 -11.93 -32.90 -0.28
N VAL A 114 -10.72 -33.31 0.15
CA VAL A 114 -9.54 -32.43 0.09
C VAL A 114 -9.27 -31.95 -1.34
N ALA A 115 -9.27 -32.90 -2.30
CA ALA A 115 -9.01 -32.56 -3.72
C ALA A 115 -10.09 -31.61 -4.27
N ALA A 116 -11.36 -31.84 -3.99
CA ALA A 116 -12.47 -31.01 -4.45
C ALA A 116 -12.40 -29.60 -3.84
N VAL A 117 -12.09 -29.50 -2.54
CA VAL A 117 -11.95 -28.22 -1.84
C VAL A 117 -10.73 -27.45 -2.33
N MET A 118 -9.59 -28.11 -2.58
CA MET A 118 -8.41 -27.48 -3.15
C MET A 118 -8.67 -26.97 -4.57
N PHE A 119 -9.40 -27.73 -5.38
CA PHE A 119 -9.82 -27.30 -6.71
C PHE A 119 -10.74 -26.09 -6.65
N LEU A 120 -11.74 -26.10 -5.77
CA LEU A 120 -12.61 -24.95 -5.52
C LEU A 120 -11.84 -23.73 -5.06
N ALA A 121 -10.91 -23.89 -4.13
CA ALA A 121 -10.05 -22.81 -3.65
C ALA A 121 -9.20 -22.21 -4.79
N ALA A 122 -8.69 -23.04 -5.71
CA ALA A 122 -7.97 -22.58 -6.90
C ALA A 122 -8.86 -21.78 -7.85
N LEU A 123 -10.10 -22.23 -8.10
CA LEU A 123 -11.10 -21.48 -8.89
C LEU A 123 -11.44 -20.13 -8.26
N LEU A 124 -11.70 -20.10 -6.96
CA LEU A 124 -11.98 -18.86 -6.23
C LEU A 124 -10.78 -17.91 -6.25
N ARG A 125 -9.57 -18.43 -6.14
CA ARG A 125 -8.33 -17.65 -6.30
C ARG A 125 -8.23 -17.03 -7.69
N ALA A 126 -8.49 -17.81 -8.74
CA ALA A 126 -8.48 -17.31 -10.12
C ALA A 126 -9.55 -16.22 -10.33
N ALA A 127 -10.75 -16.41 -9.80
CA ALA A 127 -11.84 -15.43 -9.84
C ALA A 127 -11.48 -14.13 -9.11
N SER A 128 -10.87 -14.22 -7.91
CA SER A 128 -10.37 -13.05 -7.17
C SER A 128 -9.28 -12.31 -7.92
N THR A 129 -8.29 -13.03 -8.48
CA THR A 129 -7.21 -12.44 -9.27
C THR A 129 -7.74 -11.73 -10.51
N TYR A 130 -8.66 -12.36 -11.25
CA TYR A 130 -9.29 -11.75 -12.42
C TYR A 130 -10.08 -10.49 -12.06
N ALA A 131 -10.92 -10.56 -11.01
CA ALA A 131 -11.73 -9.43 -10.58
C ALA A 131 -10.87 -8.27 -10.06
N THR A 132 -9.80 -8.55 -9.31
CA THR A 132 -8.84 -7.54 -8.83
C THR A 132 -8.10 -6.90 -10.00
N GLY A 133 -7.59 -7.70 -10.95
CA GLY A 133 -6.92 -7.20 -12.15
C GLY A 133 -7.80 -6.32 -13.04
N ARG A 134 -9.12 -6.55 -13.03
CA ARG A 134 -10.10 -5.69 -13.70
C ARG A 134 -10.40 -4.42 -12.89
N LEU A 135 -10.41 -4.51 -11.57
CA LEU A 135 -10.77 -3.44 -10.66
C LEU A 135 -9.69 -2.37 -10.55
N GLU A 136 -8.43 -2.79 -10.43
CA GLU A 136 -7.26 -1.92 -10.26
C GLU A 136 -7.18 -0.79 -11.30
N PRO A 137 -7.17 -1.06 -12.63
CA PRO A 137 -7.07 0.01 -13.62
C PRO A 137 -8.32 0.90 -13.66
N LYS A 138 -9.49 0.38 -13.30
CA LYS A 138 -10.70 1.20 -13.22
C LYS A 138 -10.64 2.19 -12.07
N VAL A 139 -10.12 1.77 -10.91
CA VAL A 139 -9.92 2.66 -9.75
C VAL A 139 -8.93 3.75 -10.08
N GLU A 140 -7.79 3.40 -10.70
CA GLU A 140 -6.78 4.37 -11.14
C GLU A 140 -7.38 5.38 -12.13
N ARG A 141 -8.12 4.92 -13.14
CA ARG A 141 -8.79 5.79 -14.12
C ARG A 141 -9.78 6.75 -13.44
N VAL A 142 -10.65 6.27 -12.57
CA VAL A 142 -11.63 7.11 -11.86
C VAL A 142 -10.93 8.12 -10.96
N ALA A 143 -9.82 7.74 -10.31
CA ALA A 143 -9.03 8.62 -9.49
C ALA A 143 -8.34 9.71 -10.34
N THR A 144 -7.78 9.31 -11.50
CA THR A 144 -7.13 10.20 -12.47
C THR A 144 -8.12 11.21 -13.06
N GLU A 145 -9.28 10.74 -13.52
CA GLU A 145 -10.34 11.61 -14.05
C GLU A 145 -10.73 12.72 -13.05
N ARG A 146 -10.85 12.38 -11.77
CA ARG A 146 -11.23 13.36 -10.73
C ARG A 146 -10.23 14.48 -10.55
N TYR A 147 -8.93 14.21 -10.52
CA TYR A 147 -7.95 15.28 -10.37
C TYR A 147 -7.77 16.07 -11.66
N LEU A 148 -7.89 15.43 -12.85
CA LEU A 148 -7.85 16.10 -14.14
C LEU A 148 -9.06 17.02 -14.36
N GLU A 149 -10.28 16.60 -14.00
CA GLU A 149 -11.46 17.46 -14.01
C GLU A 149 -11.25 18.72 -13.17
N ARG A 150 -10.55 18.59 -12.04
CA ARG A 150 -10.25 19.73 -11.20
C ARG A 150 -9.18 20.62 -11.81
N ALA A 151 -8.10 20.05 -12.32
CA ALA A 151 -7.06 20.81 -13.00
C ALA A 151 -7.63 21.62 -14.19
N ALA A 152 -8.55 21.02 -14.96
CA ALA A 152 -9.22 21.67 -16.07
C ALA A 152 -10.20 22.78 -15.65
N ALA A 153 -10.69 22.75 -14.40
CA ALA A 153 -11.65 23.74 -13.89
C ALA A 153 -11.01 24.95 -13.20
N VAL A 154 -9.71 24.94 -13.01
CA VAL A 154 -8.95 25.99 -12.31
C VAL A 154 -8.46 27.05 -13.30
N GLU A 155 -8.38 28.31 -12.85
CA GLU A 155 -7.86 29.43 -13.64
C GLU A 155 -6.34 29.29 -13.88
N LEU A 156 -5.86 29.79 -15.03
CA LEU A 156 -4.45 29.68 -15.43
C LEU A 156 -3.48 30.20 -14.34
N ALA A 157 -3.82 31.32 -13.70
CA ALA A 157 -3.03 31.94 -12.65
C ALA A 157 -2.82 30.98 -11.42
N ALA A 158 -3.77 30.07 -11.17
CA ALA A 158 -3.62 29.11 -10.10
C ALA A 158 -2.80 27.89 -10.53
N ILE A 159 -2.74 27.57 -11.82
CA ILE A 159 -1.85 26.53 -12.37
C ILE A 159 -0.38 26.95 -12.27
N GLU A 160 -0.10 28.25 -12.41
CA GLU A 160 1.23 28.84 -12.27
C GLU A 160 1.68 28.94 -10.79
N ASP A 161 0.74 28.82 -9.83
CA ASP A 161 1.05 28.82 -8.41
C ASP A 161 1.77 27.51 -8.00
N HIS A 162 2.95 27.67 -7.41
CA HIS A 162 3.79 26.56 -6.94
C HIS A 162 3.07 25.64 -5.94
N ALA A 163 2.22 26.17 -5.07
CA ALA A 163 1.44 25.40 -4.11
C ALA A 163 0.39 24.52 -4.81
N PHE A 164 -0.22 25.04 -5.87
CA PHE A 164 -1.18 24.26 -6.66
C PHE A 164 -0.51 23.17 -7.51
N HIS A 165 0.66 23.45 -8.06
CA HIS A 165 1.46 22.48 -8.82
C HIS A 165 1.86 21.28 -7.93
N LYS A 166 2.33 21.57 -6.70
CA LYS A 166 2.61 20.55 -5.68
C LYS A 166 1.38 19.71 -5.34
N LEU A 167 0.21 20.33 -5.27
CA LEU A 167 -1.05 19.64 -5.00
C LEU A 167 -1.43 18.70 -6.15
N LEU A 168 -1.22 19.11 -7.40
CA LEU A 168 -1.44 18.26 -8.59
C LEU A 168 -0.50 17.06 -8.63
N ASP A 169 0.78 17.26 -8.35
CA ASP A 169 1.78 16.18 -8.27
C ASP A 169 1.39 15.15 -7.20
N THR A 170 0.94 15.64 -6.03
CA THR A 170 0.44 14.76 -4.95
C THR A 170 -0.80 13.99 -5.38
N ALA A 171 -1.72 14.64 -6.09
CA ALA A 171 -2.95 14.02 -6.58
C ALA A 171 -2.67 12.95 -7.66
N GLN A 172 -1.72 13.21 -8.55
CA GLN A 172 -1.27 12.23 -9.54
C GLN A 172 -0.69 10.98 -8.87
N TYR A 173 0.18 11.17 -7.87
CA TYR A 173 0.71 10.05 -7.09
C TYR A 173 -0.40 9.32 -6.33
N GLY A 174 -1.35 10.06 -5.76
CA GLY A 174 -2.53 9.52 -5.07
C GLY A 174 -3.43 8.67 -5.97
N ALA A 175 -3.53 8.95 -7.27
CA ALA A 175 -4.28 8.12 -8.22
C ALA A 175 -3.61 6.75 -8.44
N ALA A 176 -2.28 6.71 -8.61
CA ALA A 176 -1.52 5.46 -8.67
C ALA A 176 -1.59 4.69 -7.34
N SER A 177 -1.56 5.40 -6.20
CA SER A 177 -1.73 4.82 -4.87
C SER A 177 -3.11 4.18 -4.69
N ALA A 178 -4.16 4.77 -5.24
CA ALA A 178 -5.51 4.20 -5.19
C ALA A 178 -5.58 2.82 -5.86
N ARG A 179 -4.86 2.59 -6.96
CA ARG A 179 -4.71 1.28 -7.60
C ARG A 179 -4.03 0.28 -6.66
N ARG A 180 -2.85 0.64 -6.13
CA ARG A 180 -2.08 -0.24 -5.22
C ARG A 180 -2.85 -0.56 -3.95
N MET A 181 -3.64 0.39 -3.44
CA MET A 181 -4.50 0.22 -2.27
C MET A 181 -5.53 -0.92 -2.45
N ILE A 182 -6.05 -1.14 -3.66
CA ILE A 182 -6.94 -2.26 -3.96
C ILE A 182 -6.21 -3.59 -3.84
N SER A 183 -5.02 -3.69 -4.40
CA SER A 183 -4.19 -4.89 -4.35
C SER A 183 -3.82 -5.26 -2.91
N TYR A 184 -3.32 -4.28 -2.13
CA TYR A 184 -2.99 -4.48 -0.73
C TYR A 184 -4.23 -4.80 0.13
N GLY A 185 -5.34 -4.10 -0.10
CA GLY A 185 -6.61 -4.35 0.59
C GLY A 185 -7.14 -5.77 0.38
N THR A 186 -7.07 -6.28 -0.85
CA THR A 186 -7.46 -7.67 -1.16
C THR A 186 -6.56 -8.68 -0.43
N ARG A 187 -5.24 -8.44 -0.39
CA ARG A 187 -4.30 -9.32 0.33
C ARG A 187 -4.51 -9.28 1.85
N VAL A 188 -4.81 -8.11 2.41
CA VAL A 188 -5.15 -7.96 3.83
C VAL A 188 -6.43 -8.75 4.16
N ILE A 189 -7.48 -8.64 3.35
CA ILE A 189 -8.72 -9.40 3.53
C ILE A 189 -8.44 -10.90 3.50
N ASN A 190 -7.65 -11.36 2.51
CA ASN A 190 -7.26 -12.76 2.41
C ASN A 190 -6.49 -13.25 3.65
N ALA A 191 -5.49 -12.50 4.09
CA ALA A 191 -4.69 -12.85 5.27
C ALA A 191 -5.51 -12.89 6.56
N MET A 192 -6.44 -11.94 6.74
CA MET A 192 -7.38 -11.92 7.87
C MET A 192 -8.29 -13.15 7.88
N ILE A 193 -8.93 -13.45 6.76
CA ILE A 193 -9.84 -14.59 6.65
C ILE A 193 -9.08 -15.90 6.86
N SER A 194 -7.88 -16.03 6.29
CA SER A 194 -7.02 -17.20 6.44
C SER A 194 -6.56 -17.39 7.89
N LEU A 195 -6.22 -16.31 8.59
CA LEU A 195 -5.86 -16.34 10.01
C LEU A 195 -7.04 -16.77 10.88
N VAL A 196 -8.23 -16.21 10.63
CA VAL A 196 -9.46 -16.55 11.34
C VAL A 196 -9.83 -18.03 11.08
N ALA A 197 -9.72 -18.52 9.84
CA ALA A 197 -9.97 -19.90 9.49
C ALA A 197 -9.01 -20.84 10.24
N ALA A 198 -7.71 -20.54 10.25
CA ALA A 198 -6.70 -21.32 10.97
C ALA A 198 -6.95 -21.33 12.49
N ALA A 199 -7.19 -20.15 13.07
CA ALA A 199 -7.50 -20.04 14.50
C ALA A 199 -8.80 -20.75 14.88
N GLY A 200 -9.85 -20.66 14.04
CA GLY A 200 -11.12 -21.36 14.24
C GLY A 200 -10.95 -22.87 14.23
N VAL A 201 -10.22 -23.41 13.26
CA VAL A 201 -9.92 -24.86 13.21
C VAL A 201 -9.10 -25.30 14.43
N LEU A 202 -8.08 -24.53 14.83
CA LEU A 202 -7.29 -24.86 16.03
C LEU A 202 -8.14 -24.88 17.31
N THR A 203 -9.09 -23.94 17.43
CA THR A 203 -10.02 -23.90 18.57
C THR A 203 -10.91 -25.13 18.62
N VAL A 204 -11.42 -25.56 17.45
CA VAL A 204 -12.27 -26.77 17.35
C VAL A 204 -11.49 -28.03 17.64
N LEU A 205 -10.23 -28.11 17.22
CA LEU A 205 -9.37 -29.28 17.46
C LEU A 205 -8.93 -29.36 18.91
N HIS A 206 -8.37 -28.30 19.46
CA HIS A 206 -7.98 -28.20 20.88
C HIS A 206 -7.67 -26.74 21.28
N PRO A 207 -8.33 -26.17 22.29
CA PRO A 207 -8.19 -24.76 22.65
C PRO A 207 -6.77 -24.36 23.10
N ALA A 208 -5.98 -25.30 23.65
CA ALA A 208 -4.60 -25.03 24.04
C ALA A 208 -3.64 -24.77 22.86
N LEU A 209 -4.09 -24.97 21.61
CA LEU A 209 -3.30 -24.69 20.40
C LEU A 209 -3.28 -23.20 20.02
N LEU A 210 -4.28 -22.41 20.48
CA LEU A 210 -4.31 -20.96 20.24
C LEU A 210 -3.12 -20.20 20.83
N PRO A 211 -2.77 -20.38 22.13
CA PRO A 211 -1.59 -19.71 22.67
C PRO A 211 -0.30 -20.12 21.96
N LEU A 212 -0.20 -21.37 21.48
CA LEU A 212 0.94 -21.81 20.67
C LEU A 212 1.06 -21.04 19.35
N LEU A 213 -0.06 -20.82 18.63
CA LEU A 213 -0.09 -19.99 17.44
C LEU A 213 0.41 -18.57 17.75
N VAL A 214 -0.10 -17.94 18.82
CA VAL A 214 0.30 -16.58 19.23
C VAL A 214 1.79 -16.53 19.56
N THR A 215 2.30 -17.49 20.35
CA THR A 215 3.72 -17.54 20.75
C THR A 215 4.65 -17.68 19.54
N MET A 216 4.27 -18.46 18.54
CA MET A 216 5.05 -18.66 17.32
C MET A 216 5.04 -17.42 16.40
N THR A 217 3.93 -16.67 16.36
CA THR A 217 3.77 -15.54 15.45
C THR A 217 4.27 -14.19 16.00
N LEU A 218 4.35 -14.03 17.32
CA LEU A 218 4.78 -12.78 17.96
C LEU A 218 6.21 -12.33 17.54
N PRO A 219 7.23 -13.21 17.50
CA PRO A 219 8.59 -12.81 17.10
C PRO A 219 8.67 -12.37 15.64
N SER A 220 7.99 -13.07 14.73
CA SER A 220 7.98 -12.74 13.30
C SER A 220 7.26 -11.41 13.04
N ALA A 221 6.12 -11.16 13.68
CA ALA A 221 5.39 -9.90 13.60
C ALA A 221 6.23 -8.73 14.14
N TRP A 222 6.92 -8.91 15.28
CA TRP A 222 7.83 -7.89 15.81
C TRP A 222 8.98 -7.59 14.86
N SER A 223 9.58 -8.60 14.27
CA SER A 223 10.64 -8.47 13.28
C SER A 223 10.18 -7.70 12.04
N ALA A 224 9.04 -8.10 11.45
CA ALA A 224 8.48 -7.48 10.28
C ALA A 224 8.22 -5.98 10.51
N LEU A 225 7.64 -5.62 11.65
CA LEU A 225 7.43 -4.23 12.04
C LEU A 225 8.74 -3.45 12.22
N THR A 226 9.74 -4.07 12.86
CA THR A 226 11.02 -3.41 13.12
C THR A 226 11.79 -3.17 11.82
N VAL A 227 11.79 -4.14 10.91
CA VAL A 227 12.42 -4.02 9.58
C VAL A 227 11.69 -3.00 8.73
N ALA A 228 10.35 -3.01 8.70
CA ALA A 228 9.54 -2.04 7.98
C ALA A 228 9.82 -0.61 8.45
N ARG A 229 9.85 -0.36 9.76
CA ARG A 229 10.19 0.95 10.34
C ARG A 229 11.58 1.43 9.92
N ARG A 230 12.60 0.58 10.04
CA ARG A 230 13.98 0.95 9.68
C ARG A 230 14.12 1.21 8.19
N ARG A 231 13.48 0.39 7.36
CA ARG A 231 13.48 0.57 5.91
C ARG A 231 12.84 1.91 5.53
N TYR A 232 11.77 2.28 6.22
CA TYR A 232 11.08 3.53 6.00
C TYR A 232 11.93 4.75 6.44
N GLU A 233 12.49 4.72 7.66
CA GLU A 233 13.37 5.78 8.17
C GLU A 233 14.55 6.07 7.22
N SER A 234 15.10 5.01 6.66
CA SER A 234 16.18 5.10 5.71
C SER A 234 15.75 5.61 4.34
N PHE A 235 14.63 5.10 3.82
CA PHE A 235 14.13 5.54 2.54
C PHE A 235 13.92 7.06 2.52
N HIS A 236 13.37 7.65 3.58
CA HIS A 236 13.17 9.09 3.68
C HIS A 236 14.47 9.90 3.76
N ALA A 237 15.43 9.41 4.52
CA ALA A 237 16.74 10.04 4.57
C ALA A 237 17.46 9.99 3.21
N TRP A 238 17.29 8.87 2.50
CA TRP A 238 17.99 8.64 1.23
C TRP A 238 17.32 9.29 0.01
N VAL A 239 16.01 9.47 0.03
CA VAL A 239 15.27 10.08 -1.10
C VAL A 239 15.83 11.48 -1.48
N GLN A 240 16.26 12.27 -0.52
CA GLN A 240 16.85 13.57 -0.78
C GLN A 240 18.17 13.43 -1.58
N HIS A 241 19.01 12.44 -1.22
CA HIS A 241 20.27 12.17 -1.92
C HIS A 241 20.07 11.56 -3.31
N ALA A 242 19.13 10.61 -3.45
CA ALA A 242 18.78 10.01 -4.73
C ALA A 242 18.24 11.02 -5.75
N ARG A 243 17.71 12.14 -5.26
CA ARG A 243 17.24 13.22 -6.10
C ARG A 243 18.36 14.04 -6.72
N ALA A 244 19.38 14.39 -5.95
CA ALA A 244 20.55 15.09 -6.47
C ALA A 244 21.17 14.28 -7.64
N GLY A 245 21.34 12.97 -7.45
CA GLY A 245 21.80 12.07 -8.50
C GLY A 245 20.87 12.02 -9.72
N ARG A 246 19.54 11.96 -9.50
CA ARG A 246 18.57 11.98 -10.62
C ARG A 246 18.58 13.28 -11.41
N LEU A 247 18.73 14.41 -10.75
CA LEU A 247 18.87 15.72 -11.41
C LEU A 247 20.08 15.72 -12.37
N LEU A 248 21.25 15.24 -11.91
CA LEU A 248 22.44 15.15 -12.77
C LEU A 248 22.21 14.14 -13.92
N GLY A 249 21.57 13.01 -13.64
CA GLY A 249 21.24 12.00 -14.66
C GLY A 249 20.29 12.57 -15.72
N ASN A 250 19.24 13.28 -15.30
CA ASN A 250 18.29 13.90 -16.21
C ASN A 250 18.94 14.97 -17.08
N LEU A 251 19.77 15.86 -16.51
CA LEU A 251 20.52 16.85 -17.26
C LEU A 251 21.38 16.25 -18.39
N LEU A 252 21.97 15.06 -18.14
CA LEU A 252 22.79 14.36 -19.14
C LEU A 252 21.98 13.79 -20.30
N ILE A 253 20.70 13.52 -20.10
CA ILE A 253 19.81 12.83 -21.05
C ILE A 253 18.85 13.81 -21.73
N GLU A 254 18.51 14.91 -21.07
CA GLU A 254 17.48 15.87 -21.49
C GLU A 254 17.90 16.61 -22.78
N PRO A 255 17.08 16.55 -23.86
CA PRO A 255 17.43 17.15 -25.13
C PRO A 255 17.68 18.64 -25.05
N GLU A 256 17.02 19.35 -24.14
CA GLU A 256 17.13 20.80 -23.93
C GLU A 256 18.48 21.20 -23.33
N ALA A 257 19.03 20.39 -22.40
CA ALA A 257 20.33 20.62 -21.77
C ALA A 257 21.50 20.06 -22.59
N ALA A 258 21.25 19.12 -23.49
CA ALA A 258 22.28 18.39 -24.22
C ALA A 258 23.22 19.27 -25.09
N PRO A 259 22.77 20.35 -25.76
CA PRO A 259 23.67 21.25 -26.51
C PRO A 259 24.65 21.97 -25.59
N GLU A 260 24.19 22.53 -24.49
CA GLU A 260 25.05 23.25 -23.53
C GLU A 260 26.10 22.34 -22.88
N ILE A 261 25.69 21.14 -22.46
CA ILE A 261 26.59 20.14 -21.87
C ILE A 261 27.71 19.76 -22.86
N ARG A 262 27.40 19.61 -24.15
CA ARG A 262 28.38 19.25 -25.18
C ARG A 262 29.29 20.43 -25.54
N VAL A 263 28.74 21.63 -25.70
CA VAL A 263 29.51 22.82 -26.04
C VAL A 263 30.52 23.18 -24.91
N HIS A 264 30.09 23.05 -23.68
CA HIS A 264 30.94 23.35 -22.52
C HIS A 264 31.79 22.15 -22.06
N GLY A 265 31.63 20.96 -22.65
CA GLY A 265 32.39 19.76 -22.28
C GLY A 265 32.19 19.27 -20.86
N VAL A 266 31.09 19.65 -20.17
CA VAL A 266 30.87 19.38 -18.74
C VAL A 266 30.32 17.98 -18.46
N GLY A 267 30.08 17.14 -19.46
CA GLY A 267 29.51 15.81 -19.30
C GLY A 267 30.32 14.90 -18.37
N SER A 268 31.67 14.91 -18.49
CA SER A 268 32.53 14.13 -17.63
C SER A 268 32.54 14.62 -16.17
N PHE A 269 32.38 15.93 -15.95
CA PHE A 269 32.27 16.54 -14.64
C PHE A 269 30.95 16.09 -13.97
N LEU A 270 29.81 16.20 -14.64
CA LEU A 270 28.51 15.77 -14.12
C LEU A 270 28.50 14.27 -13.82
N LEU A 271 29.05 13.44 -14.70
CA LEU A 271 29.13 11.99 -14.50
C LEU A 271 29.99 11.61 -13.30
N ARG A 272 31.09 12.30 -13.05
CA ARG A 272 31.96 12.09 -11.87
C ARG A 272 31.19 12.37 -10.58
N HIS A 273 30.48 13.47 -10.51
CA HIS A 273 29.67 13.83 -9.35
C HIS A 273 28.48 12.89 -9.16
N PHE A 274 27.83 12.46 -10.24
CA PHE A 274 26.80 11.42 -10.20
C PHE A 274 27.33 10.12 -9.60
N ARG A 275 28.52 9.65 -10.03
CA ARG A 275 29.13 8.44 -9.49
C ARG A 275 29.39 8.56 -8.00
N ALA A 276 30.01 9.65 -7.55
CA ALA A 276 30.29 9.87 -6.13
C ALA A 276 29.01 9.89 -5.27
N MET A 277 27.93 10.50 -5.75
CA MET A 277 26.63 10.47 -5.07
C MET A 277 26.01 9.07 -5.07
N SER A 278 26.13 8.31 -6.18
CA SER A 278 25.62 6.95 -6.29
C SER A 278 26.38 5.98 -5.37
N GLU A 279 27.70 6.10 -5.27
CA GLU A 279 28.52 5.31 -4.35
C GLU A 279 28.16 5.56 -2.88
N THR A 280 27.91 6.82 -2.51
CA THR A 280 27.42 7.17 -1.16
C THR A 280 26.08 6.54 -0.88
N ALA A 281 25.18 6.57 -1.85
CA ALA A 281 23.86 5.97 -1.76
C ALA A 281 23.92 4.44 -1.65
N GLU A 282 24.78 3.80 -2.44
CA GLU A 282 25.04 2.35 -2.41
C GLU A 282 25.58 1.91 -1.03
N ALA A 283 26.56 2.63 -0.49
CA ALA A 283 27.11 2.35 0.83
C ALA A 283 26.05 2.42 1.94
N GLU A 284 25.16 3.42 1.90
CA GLU A 284 24.05 3.53 2.87
C GLU A 284 23.03 2.39 2.69
N GLN A 285 22.68 2.02 1.47
CA GLN A 285 21.80 0.87 1.21
C GLN A 285 22.42 -0.45 1.72
N ALA A 286 23.72 -0.66 1.47
CA ALA A 286 24.43 -1.83 1.97
C ALA A 286 24.47 -1.87 3.51
N ARG A 287 24.69 -0.72 4.17
CA ARG A 287 24.62 -0.59 5.63
C ARG A 287 23.26 -0.99 6.17
N LEU A 288 22.20 -0.56 5.52
CA LEU A 288 20.82 -0.85 5.92
C LEU A 288 20.43 -2.30 5.66
N ALA A 289 20.87 -2.86 4.54
CA ALA A 289 20.71 -4.27 4.26
C ALA A 289 21.40 -5.12 5.35
N GLY A 290 22.58 -4.74 5.78
CA GLY A 290 23.29 -5.36 6.89
C GLY A 290 22.53 -5.28 8.23
N LEU A 291 21.94 -4.12 8.54
CA LEU A 291 21.11 -3.97 9.75
C LEU A 291 19.82 -4.78 9.66
N ALA A 292 19.17 -4.82 8.49
CA ALA A 292 17.99 -5.63 8.25
C ALA A 292 18.30 -7.14 8.38
N ALA A 293 19.42 -7.58 7.81
CA ALA A 293 19.88 -8.95 7.91
C ALA A 293 20.14 -9.38 9.37
N ARG A 294 20.83 -8.54 10.16
CA ARG A 294 21.07 -8.82 11.60
C ARG A 294 19.77 -8.89 12.39
N THR A 295 18.82 -7.98 12.13
CA THR A 295 17.51 -7.98 12.78
C THR A 295 16.71 -9.22 12.37
N GLY A 296 16.78 -9.59 11.09
CA GLY A 296 16.15 -10.80 10.55
C GLY A 296 16.73 -12.07 11.16
N LEU A 297 18.05 -12.17 11.35
CA LEU A 297 18.70 -13.31 12.02
C LEU A 297 18.24 -13.46 13.47
N ILE A 298 18.18 -12.37 14.24
CA ILE A 298 17.69 -12.41 15.62
C ILE A 298 16.25 -12.90 15.66
N ALA A 299 15.41 -12.37 14.78
CA ALA A 299 14.01 -12.79 14.69
C ALA A 299 13.88 -14.25 14.24
N ALA A 300 14.68 -14.70 13.29
CA ALA A 300 14.69 -16.09 12.84
C ALA A 300 15.10 -17.05 13.98
N ALA A 301 16.09 -16.66 14.79
CA ALA A 301 16.49 -17.43 15.97
C ALA A 301 15.34 -17.55 17.00
N TRP A 302 14.66 -16.44 17.29
CA TRP A 302 13.48 -16.45 18.18
C TRP A 302 12.32 -17.26 17.60
N THR A 303 12.05 -17.13 16.31
CA THR A 303 11.01 -17.93 15.64
C THR A 303 11.38 -19.42 15.64
N GLY A 304 12.66 -19.74 15.44
CA GLY A 304 13.17 -21.12 15.56
C GLY A 304 12.95 -21.70 16.95
N LEU A 305 13.31 -20.96 18.00
CA LEU A 305 13.07 -21.36 19.39
C LEU A 305 11.57 -21.53 19.69
N ALA A 306 10.74 -20.59 19.27
CA ALA A 306 9.29 -20.70 19.42
C ALA A 306 8.71 -21.89 18.66
N THR A 307 9.25 -22.22 17.49
CA THR A 307 8.87 -23.41 16.71
C THR A 307 9.23 -24.70 17.44
N VAL A 308 10.44 -24.81 17.98
CA VAL A 308 10.88 -25.96 18.78
C VAL A 308 10.01 -26.11 20.02
N ALA A 309 9.76 -25.02 20.76
CA ALA A 309 8.88 -25.04 21.93
C ALA A 309 7.44 -25.44 21.55
N THR A 310 6.92 -25.01 20.43
CA THR A 310 5.60 -25.39 19.93
C THR A 310 5.53 -26.87 19.62
N TYR A 311 6.51 -27.44 18.94
CA TYR A 311 6.53 -28.87 18.62
C TYR A 311 6.83 -29.73 19.85
N ALA A 312 7.66 -29.28 20.79
CA ALA A 312 7.87 -29.93 22.04
C ALA A 312 6.59 -30.00 22.90
N THR A 313 5.83 -28.90 22.94
CA THR A 313 4.53 -28.84 23.63
C THR A 313 3.50 -29.77 22.97
N LEU A 314 3.44 -29.77 21.63
CA LEU A 314 2.59 -30.68 20.86
C LEU A 314 2.96 -32.15 21.15
N GLY A 315 4.25 -32.45 21.13
CA GLY A 315 4.77 -33.80 21.49
C GLY A 315 4.43 -34.19 22.92
N GLY A 316 4.58 -33.27 23.89
CA GLY A 316 4.20 -33.49 25.29
C GLY A 316 2.70 -33.75 25.47
N LEU A 317 1.82 -32.99 24.78
CA LEU A 317 0.37 -33.25 24.81
C LEU A 317 0.01 -34.60 24.18
N LEU A 318 0.74 -35.02 23.14
CA LEU A 318 0.56 -36.31 22.51
C LEU A 318 0.99 -37.47 23.45
N LEU A 319 2.15 -37.33 24.09
CA LEU A 319 2.66 -38.35 25.04
C LEU A 319 1.78 -38.46 26.30
N ALA A 320 1.20 -37.35 26.74
CA ALA A 320 0.23 -37.30 27.84
C ALA A 320 -1.14 -37.91 27.47
N GLY A 321 -1.36 -38.32 26.21
CA GLY A 321 -2.65 -38.85 25.74
C GLY A 321 -3.76 -37.83 25.65
N ALA A 322 -3.44 -36.53 25.80
CA ALA A 322 -4.42 -35.44 25.76
C ALA A 322 -4.92 -35.11 24.33
N MET A 323 -4.24 -35.64 23.31
CA MET A 323 -4.51 -35.32 21.91
C MET A 323 -4.21 -36.48 20.98
N ALA A 324 -5.07 -36.73 19.97
CA ALA A 324 -4.82 -37.74 18.95
C ALA A 324 -3.70 -37.27 17.97
N LEU A 325 -2.95 -38.23 17.42
CA LEU A 325 -1.85 -37.95 16.49
C LEU A 325 -2.33 -37.23 15.20
N SER A 326 -3.55 -37.53 14.73
CA SER A 326 -4.17 -36.84 13.60
C SER A 326 -4.41 -35.34 13.87
N VAL A 327 -4.85 -35.02 15.10
CA VAL A 327 -5.04 -33.63 15.56
C VAL A 327 -3.71 -32.92 15.64
N ALA A 328 -2.64 -33.55 16.13
CA ALA A 328 -1.30 -32.96 16.17
C ALA A 328 -0.77 -32.65 14.77
N GLY A 329 -0.93 -33.57 13.81
CA GLY A 329 -0.52 -33.32 12.41
C GLY A 329 -1.26 -32.16 11.76
N THR A 330 -2.59 -32.10 11.97
CA THR A 330 -3.40 -30.96 11.44
C THR A 330 -3.04 -29.66 12.14
N ALA A 331 -2.77 -29.68 13.46
CA ALA A 331 -2.34 -28.51 14.22
C ALA A 331 -1.05 -27.90 13.67
N VAL A 332 -0.06 -28.72 13.30
CA VAL A 332 1.18 -28.25 12.67
C VAL A 332 0.89 -27.45 11.40
N ILE A 333 0.03 -27.98 10.52
CA ILE A 333 -0.34 -27.31 9.26
C ILE A 333 -1.11 -26.02 9.54
N ALA A 334 -2.06 -26.05 10.46
CA ALA A 334 -2.89 -24.89 10.81
C ALA A 334 -2.06 -23.77 11.47
N ILE A 335 -1.14 -24.11 12.40
CA ILE A 335 -0.23 -23.16 13.04
C ILE A 335 0.69 -22.52 12.00
N ARG A 336 1.27 -23.32 11.09
CA ARG A 336 2.13 -22.80 10.01
C ARG A 336 1.36 -21.85 9.08
N THR A 337 0.15 -22.23 8.68
CA THR A 337 -0.71 -21.41 7.84
C THR A 337 -1.11 -20.11 8.55
N GLY A 338 -1.49 -20.18 9.82
CA GLY A 338 -1.82 -19.03 10.64
C GLY A 338 -0.64 -18.07 10.81
N SER A 339 0.57 -18.60 11.05
CA SER A 339 1.80 -17.81 11.13
C SER A 339 2.09 -17.06 9.82
N GLN A 340 2.05 -17.74 8.68
CA GLN A 340 2.25 -17.12 7.37
C GLN A 340 1.19 -16.06 7.07
N SER A 341 -0.06 -16.30 7.46
CA SER A 341 -1.15 -15.32 7.28
C SER A 341 -0.92 -14.08 8.14
N LEU A 342 -0.41 -14.22 9.36
CA LEU A 342 -0.09 -13.10 10.23
C LEU A 342 1.11 -12.27 9.68
N ASP A 343 2.16 -12.94 9.21
CA ASP A 343 3.30 -12.29 8.59
C ASP A 343 2.87 -11.46 7.37
N THR A 344 2.04 -12.06 6.51
CA THR A 344 1.43 -11.38 5.36
C THR A 344 0.58 -10.19 5.82
N LEU A 345 -0.25 -10.38 6.84
CA LEU A 345 -1.12 -9.33 7.38
C LEU A 345 -0.30 -8.10 7.83
N VAL A 346 0.78 -8.31 8.58
CA VAL A 346 1.64 -7.22 9.07
C VAL A 346 2.26 -6.44 7.91
N VAL A 347 2.80 -7.13 6.91
CA VAL A 347 3.42 -6.49 5.74
C VAL A 347 2.40 -5.72 4.91
N GLU A 348 1.27 -6.34 4.60
CA GLU A 348 0.26 -5.77 3.70
C GLU A 348 -0.54 -4.64 4.35
N VAL A 349 -0.81 -4.69 5.67
CA VAL A 349 -1.45 -3.58 6.38
C VAL A 349 -0.54 -2.35 6.43
N ASN A 350 0.77 -2.56 6.60
CA ASN A 350 1.71 -1.45 6.54
C ASN A 350 1.73 -0.79 5.16
N ALA A 351 1.80 -1.59 4.10
CA ALA A 351 1.73 -1.10 2.72
C ALA A 351 0.39 -0.42 2.40
N LEU A 352 -0.73 -1.00 2.87
CA LEU A 352 -2.07 -0.42 2.71
C LEU A 352 -2.18 0.95 3.41
N HIS A 353 -1.58 1.07 4.60
CA HIS A 353 -1.58 2.34 5.33
C HIS A 353 -0.81 3.43 4.58
N GLU A 354 0.35 3.08 4.01
CA GLU A 354 1.16 3.97 3.19
C GLU A 354 0.35 4.55 2.03
N GLU A 355 -0.25 3.69 1.24
CA GLU A 355 -1.04 4.12 0.09
C GLU A 355 -2.29 4.93 0.49
N ALA A 356 -2.90 4.61 1.63
CA ALA A 356 -4.08 5.29 2.12
C ALA A 356 -3.83 6.77 2.48
N LEU A 357 -2.61 7.14 2.90
CA LEU A 357 -2.24 8.52 3.16
C LEU A 357 -2.29 9.35 1.87
N PHE A 358 -1.71 8.83 0.79
CA PHE A 358 -1.73 9.50 -0.52
C PHE A 358 -3.12 9.58 -1.13
N VAL A 359 -3.93 8.54 -0.94
CA VAL A 359 -5.36 8.58 -1.35
C VAL A 359 -6.14 9.59 -0.52
N GLY A 360 -5.80 9.79 0.75
CA GLY A 360 -6.36 10.83 1.60
C GLY A 360 -6.09 12.23 1.04
N ASP A 361 -4.90 12.49 0.54
CA ASP A 361 -4.54 13.77 -0.09
C ASP A 361 -5.27 13.97 -1.42
N LEU A 362 -5.38 12.94 -2.26
CA LEU A 362 -6.20 12.99 -3.45
C LEU A 362 -7.66 13.37 -3.12
N GLN A 363 -8.22 12.84 -2.05
CA GLN A 363 -9.58 13.17 -1.60
C GLN A 363 -9.70 14.61 -1.10
N ARG A 364 -8.67 15.17 -0.48
CA ARG A 364 -8.61 16.59 -0.07
C ARG A 364 -8.52 17.52 -1.27
N CYS A 365 -7.79 17.11 -2.31
CA CYS A 365 -7.75 17.83 -3.58
C CYS A 365 -9.12 17.86 -4.27
N THR A 366 -9.96 16.84 -4.07
CA THR A 366 -11.28 16.71 -4.66
C THR A 366 -12.38 16.85 -3.61
N PRO A 367 -12.74 18.06 -3.13
CA PRO A 367 -13.80 18.21 -2.15
C PRO A 367 -15.09 17.61 -2.68
N ARG A 368 -15.76 16.83 -1.81
CA ARG A 368 -17.09 16.30 -2.06
C ARG A 368 -17.95 17.43 -2.65
N ARG A 369 -18.61 17.19 -3.76
CA ARG A 369 -19.64 18.08 -4.31
C ARG A 369 -20.63 18.43 -3.19
N THR A 370 -20.36 19.50 -2.45
CA THR A 370 -21.41 20.17 -1.71
C THR A 370 -22.27 20.86 -2.74
N SER A 371 -23.33 20.18 -3.10
CA SER A 371 -24.39 20.71 -3.95
C SER A 371 -24.75 22.12 -3.48
N GLY A 372 -24.52 23.12 -4.32
CA GLY A 372 -25.32 24.32 -4.26
C GLY A 372 -24.67 25.67 -4.11
N ARG A 373 -23.33 25.85 -3.95
CA ARG A 373 -22.79 27.20 -3.72
C ARG A 373 -21.97 27.83 -4.85
N SER A 374 -21.40 27.07 -5.78
CA SER A 374 -20.58 27.66 -6.86
C SER A 374 -21.39 28.27 -8.02
N ARG A 375 -22.65 27.86 -8.23
CA ARG A 375 -23.50 28.45 -9.27
C ARG A 375 -23.96 29.91 -8.98
N ARG A 376 -23.93 30.35 -7.73
CA ARG A 376 -24.29 31.75 -7.37
C ARG A 376 -23.15 32.75 -7.64
N GLY A 377 -21.87 32.32 -7.49
CA GLY A 377 -20.70 33.16 -7.78
C GLY A 377 -20.54 33.47 -9.27
N ALA A 378 -20.63 32.47 -10.13
CA ALA A 378 -20.52 32.60 -11.57
C ALA A 378 -21.65 33.43 -12.18
N ARG A 379 -22.88 33.36 -11.67
CA ARG A 379 -23.99 34.23 -12.09
C ARG A 379 -23.82 35.68 -11.64
N ARG A 380 -23.16 35.95 -10.52
CA ARG A 380 -22.86 37.29 -10.05
C ARG A 380 -21.78 37.96 -10.89
N CYS A 381 -20.74 37.25 -11.29
CA CYS A 381 -19.68 37.76 -12.15
C CYS A 381 -20.19 38.06 -13.58
N ARG A 382 -21.08 37.22 -14.13
CA ARG A 382 -21.72 37.47 -15.43
C ARG A 382 -22.66 38.70 -15.40
N ARG A 383 -23.38 38.92 -14.29
CA ARG A 383 -24.25 40.10 -14.14
C ARG A 383 -23.47 41.42 -13.96
N THR A 384 -22.32 41.42 -13.30
CA THR A 384 -21.44 42.58 -13.19
C THR A 384 -20.78 42.92 -14.52
N ARG A 385 -20.32 41.94 -15.30
CA ARG A 385 -19.77 42.15 -16.65
C ARG A 385 -20.81 42.67 -17.65
N ALA A 386 -22.04 42.19 -17.59
CA ALA A 386 -23.13 42.69 -18.43
C ALA A 386 -23.53 44.15 -18.07
N ARG A 387 -23.45 44.55 -16.78
CA ARG A 387 -23.72 45.91 -16.34
C ARG A 387 -22.59 46.91 -16.66
N SER A 388 -21.32 46.47 -16.67
CA SER A 388 -20.20 47.31 -17.11
C SER A 388 -20.21 47.52 -18.64
N ALA A 389 -20.53 46.50 -19.43
CA ALA A 389 -20.65 46.61 -20.88
C ALA A 389 -21.81 47.54 -21.32
N SER A 390 -22.95 47.54 -20.61
CA SER A 390 -24.07 48.43 -20.89
C SER A 390 -23.84 49.89 -20.46
N ARG A 391 -22.92 50.16 -19.51
CA ARG A 391 -22.53 51.53 -19.13
C ARG A 391 -21.55 52.14 -20.12
N THR A 392 -20.61 51.36 -20.68
CA THR A 392 -19.68 51.85 -21.73
C THR A 392 -20.38 52.12 -23.06
N SER A 393 -21.41 51.37 -23.44
CA SER A 393 -22.18 51.64 -24.66
C SER A 393 -23.08 52.89 -24.54
N ARG A 394 -23.56 53.23 -23.33
CA ARG A 394 -24.35 54.47 -23.13
C ARG A 394 -23.52 55.74 -23.05
N SER A 395 -22.25 55.69 -22.70
CA SER A 395 -21.33 56.86 -22.73
C SER A 395 -20.82 57.13 -24.14
N ALA A 396 -20.67 56.11 -24.99
CA ALA A 396 -20.23 56.27 -26.37
C ALA A 396 -21.32 56.88 -27.29
N THR A 397 -22.62 56.66 -27.01
CA THR A 397 -23.75 57.23 -27.82
C THR A 397 -24.08 58.63 -27.44
N ARG A 398 -23.48 59.25 -26.41
CA ARG A 398 -23.74 60.66 -26.02
C ARG A 398 -22.69 61.62 -26.55
N ALA A 399 -21.62 61.16 -27.21
CA ALA A 399 -20.50 62.00 -27.73
C ALA A 399 -20.55 62.32 -29.23
N THR A 400 -21.58 61.90 -29.95
CA THR A 400 -21.71 62.16 -31.38
C THR A 400 -23.09 62.70 -31.69
N ARG A 401 -23.37 63.96 -31.32
CA ARG A 401 -24.39 64.85 -31.97
C ARG A 401 -23.68 66.04 -32.57
N PRO A 402 -23.64 66.19 -33.88
CA PRO A 402 -23.14 67.41 -34.51
C PRO A 402 -24.17 68.56 -34.31
N GLY A 403 -23.68 69.72 -33.90
CA GLY A 403 -24.46 70.94 -33.79
C GLY A 403 -24.86 71.53 -35.18
N PRO A 404 -25.93 72.33 -35.25
CA PRO A 404 -26.44 72.87 -36.54
C PRO A 404 -25.46 73.86 -37.11
N PRO A 405 -25.43 74.05 -38.49
CA PRO A 405 -24.56 74.97 -39.16
C PRO A 405 -25.03 76.41 -38.91
N SER A 406 -24.11 77.29 -38.50
CA SER A 406 -24.31 78.76 -38.46
C SER A 406 -24.22 79.30 -39.86
N THR A 407 -25.32 79.90 -40.32
CA THR A 407 -25.40 80.81 -41.47
C THR A 407 -24.78 82.11 -41.09
N THR A 408 -23.70 82.51 -41.76
CA THR A 408 -23.42 83.80 -42.45
C THR A 408 -22.19 83.64 -43.31
#